data_8a65f7c6bc12a153557160aaabfd70dc
#
_entry.id   8a65f7c6bc12a153557160aaabfd70dc
#
_cell.length_a   1.000
_cell.length_b   1.000
_cell.length_c   1.000
_cell.angle_alpha   90.00
_cell.angle_beta   90.00
_cell.angle_gamma   90.00
#
_symmetry.space_group_name_H-M   'P 1'
#
loop_
_entity.id
_entity.type
_entity.pdbx_description
1 polymer ?
#
loop_
_entity_poly.entity_id
_entity_poly.type
_entity_poly.pdbx_seq_one_letter_code
_entity_poly.pdbx_strand_id
1 'polypeptide(L)'
;MRVLLVRLDGVGDAAVCVPLVVALREAGHEVGVALTTRNAGLFDPSAILAEHVLERIPWPAHGATPETTARARAEIAALRYDAALIASEEPEAFALAAPIAERVGFTTGWARPLKTLWVRARTTRTVSRSQRVGGEEAHEVEVMYRLGAGLVRSASPPADLQRLRAVVGAPLSVERSGAEHLPVDDVPRVVVQAGPKWVSSGVPPDVVRTVFQRLARHARIVAAPGDAAWVREHAGIEPETFPNLRAWVRALAEATRLVTVDTGAAHVAGMLGTPVVDVFPDAHFEAQVRRWRPWASPCRAFRASEVDGGPNSRFIETIVDGF
;
A
#
# COMPACT_ATOMS: atom_id res chain seq x y z
N MET A 1 22.25 -13.26 -0.10
CA MET A 1 21.40 -13.87 0.96
C MET A 1 19.96 -13.93 0.44
N ARG A 2 19.19 -14.91 0.92
CA ARG A 2 17.73 -14.96 0.72
C ARG A 2 17.03 -14.32 1.90
N VAL A 3 16.24 -13.29 1.64
CA VAL A 3 15.56 -12.51 2.68
C VAL A 3 14.04 -12.65 2.50
N LEU A 4 13.32 -13.03 3.56
CA LEU A 4 11.87 -13.09 3.58
C LEU A 4 11.32 -11.81 4.20
N LEU A 5 10.49 -11.08 3.47
CA LEU A 5 9.66 -9.99 4.02
C LEU A 5 8.26 -10.52 4.36
N VAL A 6 7.83 -10.38 5.60
CA VAL A 6 6.49 -10.81 6.05
C VAL A 6 5.60 -9.60 6.28
N ARG A 7 4.55 -9.43 5.44
CA ARG A 7 3.56 -8.34 5.55
C ARG A 7 2.15 -8.84 5.30
N LEU A 8 1.43 -9.15 6.37
CA LEU A 8 0.12 -9.82 6.33
C LEU A 8 -1.09 -8.86 6.38
N ASP A 9 -0.87 -7.56 6.39
CA ASP A 9 -1.90 -6.52 6.51
C ASP A 9 -2.57 -6.19 5.15
N GLY A 10 -2.90 -4.91 4.92
CA GLY A 10 -3.52 -4.44 3.68
C GLY A 10 -2.54 -4.16 2.54
N VAL A 11 -3.08 -3.82 1.36
CA VAL A 11 -2.26 -3.50 0.18
C VAL A 11 -1.40 -2.25 0.39
N GLY A 12 -1.92 -1.23 1.08
CA GLY A 12 -1.14 -0.02 1.41
C GLY A 12 0.04 -0.32 2.32
N ASP A 13 -0.17 -1.21 3.28
CA ASP A 13 0.87 -1.68 4.19
C ASP A 13 1.97 -2.47 3.46
N ALA A 14 1.62 -3.22 2.43
CA ALA A 14 2.60 -3.89 1.59
C ALA A 14 3.31 -2.88 0.66
N ALA A 15 2.60 -1.88 0.14
CA ALA A 15 3.17 -0.85 -0.73
C ALA A 15 4.26 -0.03 -0.02
N VAL A 16 4.09 0.35 1.25
CA VAL A 16 5.13 1.08 1.99
C VAL A 16 6.41 0.25 2.24
N CYS A 17 6.38 -1.06 1.98
CA CYS A 17 7.56 -1.91 2.00
C CYS A 17 8.30 -1.99 0.65
N VAL A 18 7.73 -1.49 -0.45
CA VAL A 18 8.36 -1.53 -1.79
C VAL A 18 9.75 -0.92 -1.81
N PRO A 19 10.01 0.27 -1.21
CA PRO A 19 11.35 0.83 -1.16
C PRO A 19 12.37 -0.06 -0.43
N LEU A 20 11.95 -0.80 0.60
CA LEU A 20 12.80 -1.77 1.28
C LEU A 20 13.16 -2.94 0.35
N VAL A 21 12.19 -3.47 -0.41
CA VAL A 21 12.44 -4.55 -1.39
C VAL A 21 13.41 -4.08 -2.47
N VAL A 22 13.24 -2.86 -3.00
CA VAL A 22 14.20 -2.26 -3.96
C VAL A 22 15.61 -2.26 -3.38
N ALA A 23 15.80 -1.72 -2.17
CA ALA A 23 17.11 -1.59 -1.57
C ALA A 23 17.78 -2.93 -1.22
N LEU A 24 17.01 -3.93 -0.80
CA LEU A 24 17.51 -5.28 -0.56
C LEU A 24 18.03 -5.93 -1.86
N ARG A 25 17.27 -5.79 -2.95
CA ARG A 25 17.69 -6.29 -4.27
C ARG A 25 18.97 -5.60 -4.76
N GLU A 26 19.07 -4.29 -4.60
CA GLU A 26 20.28 -3.52 -4.95
C GLU A 26 21.49 -3.88 -4.11
N ALA A 27 21.26 -4.37 -2.89
CA ALA A 27 22.32 -4.93 -2.04
C ALA A 27 22.75 -6.34 -2.47
N GLY A 28 22.06 -6.93 -3.47
CA GLY A 28 22.35 -8.27 -3.99
C GLY A 28 21.63 -9.40 -3.27
N HIS A 29 20.52 -9.11 -2.57
CA HIS A 29 19.68 -10.12 -1.93
C HIS A 29 18.57 -10.62 -2.86
N GLU A 30 18.24 -11.91 -2.76
CA GLU A 30 17.01 -12.48 -3.30
C GLU A 30 15.90 -12.30 -2.26
N VAL A 31 14.80 -11.61 -2.63
CA VAL A 31 13.74 -11.26 -1.70
C VAL A 31 12.49 -12.09 -1.98
N GLY A 32 12.05 -12.90 -1.01
CA GLY A 32 10.72 -13.49 -1.02
C GLY A 32 9.76 -12.67 -0.15
N VAL A 33 8.47 -12.76 -0.42
CA VAL A 33 7.43 -12.06 0.34
C VAL A 33 6.37 -13.03 0.86
N ALA A 34 5.93 -12.85 2.10
CA ALA A 34 4.77 -13.53 2.66
C ALA A 34 3.64 -12.52 2.87
N LEU A 35 2.53 -12.76 2.20
CA LEU A 35 1.41 -11.85 2.04
C LEU A 35 0.09 -12.57 2.40
N THR A 36 -1.01 -11.85 2.32
CA THR A 36 -2.37 -12.40 2.37
C THR A 36 -3.07 -12.18 1.04
N THR A 37 -4.23 -12.79 0.85
CA THR A 37 -5.09 -12.57 -0.33
C THR A 37 -5.47 -11.11 -0.57
N ARG A 38 -5.33 -10.23 0.46
CA ARG A 38 -5.63 -8.80 0.34
C ARG A 38 -4.55 -7.99 -0.38
N ASN A 39 -3.32 -8.46 -0.38
CA ASN A 39 -2.17 -7.75 -0.94
C ASN A 39 -1.30 -8.63 -1.86
N ALA A 40 -1.71 -9.89 -2.08
CA ALA A 40 -1.09 -10.78 -3.05
C ALA A 40 -1.15 -10.23 -4.47
N GLY A 41 -0.08 -10.39 -5.22
CA GLY A 41 0.07 -9.86 -6.58
C GLY A 41 0.49 -8.38 -6.64
N LEU A 42 0.79 -7.73 -5.51
CA LEU A 42 1.35 -6.38 -5.52
C LEU A 42 2.78 -6.37 -6.09
N PHE A 43 3.59 -7.32 -5.71
CA PHE A 43 4.98 -7.43 -6.17
C PHE A 43 5.06 -8.17 -7.51
N ASP A 44 5.90 -7.69 -8.42
CA ASP A 44 6.15 -8.37 -9.69
C ASP A 44 6.89 -9.69 -9.46
N PRO A 45 6.44 -10.81 -10.06
CA PRO A 45 7.14 -12.09 -9.91
C PRO A 45 8.59 -12.07 -10.38
N SER A 46 8.93 -11.21 -11.35
CA SER A 46 10.31 -11.04 -11.80
C SER A 46 11.17 -10.26 -10.81
N ALA A 47 10.52 -9.54 -9.90
CA ALA A 47 11.19 -8.73 -8.89
C ALA A 47 11.38 -9.44 -7.55
N ILE A 48 10.76 -10.59 -7.35
CA ILE A 48 10.83 -11.35 -6.10
C ILE A 48 11.22 -12.82 -6.36
N LEU A 49 11.82 -13.45 -5.36
CA LEU A 49 12.17 -14.86 -5.40
C LEU A 49 10.93 -15.76 -5.35
N ALA A 50 10.00 -15.42 -4.48
CA ALA A 50 8.73 -16.16 -4.28
C ALA A 50 7.71 -15.29 -3.55
N GLU A 51 6.42 -15.57 -3.81
CA GLU A 51 5.29 -15.01 -3.09
C GLU A 51 4.55 -16.14 -2.33
N HIS A 52 4.51 -16.03 -1.00
CA HIS A 52 3.81 -16.97 -0.12
C HIS A 52 2.51 -16.31 0.33
N VAL A 53 1.37 -16.88 -0.07
CA VAL A 53 0.05 -16.28 0.16
C VAL A 53 -0.72 -17.05 1.22
N LEU A 54 -1.16 -16.33 2.26
CA LEU A 54 -2.05 -16.84 3.30
C LEU A 54 -3.48 -16.37 3.03
N GLU A 55 -4.42 -17.26 3.18
CA GLU A 55 -5.84 -16.92 3.14
C GLU A 55 -6.29 -16.44 4.52
N ARG A 56 -6.85 -15.23 4.59
CA ARG A 56 -7.37 -14.68 5.85
C ARG A 56 -8.72 -15.27 6.20
N ILE A 57 -8.89 -15.55 7.47
CA ILE A 57 -10.20 -15.93 8.02
C ILE A 57 -11.09 -14.67 8.00
N PRO A 58 -12.35 -14.78 7.49
CA PRO A 58 -13.27 -13.65 7.47
C PRO A 58 -13.62 -13.14 8.89
N TRP A 59 -13.89 -11.85 8.98
CA TRP A 59 -14.43 -11.25 10.22
C TRP A 59 -15.73 -11.97 10.67
N PRO A 60 -15.98 -12.22 11.96
CA PRO A 60 -15.28 -11.70 13.14
C PRO A 60 -14.05 -12.48 13.58
N ALA A 61 -13.74 -13.63 13.00
CA ALA A 61 -12.50 -14.34 13.29
C ALA A 61 -11.31 -13.58 12.70
N HIS A 62 -10.14 -13.76 13.28
CA HIS A 62 -8.90 -13.11 12.89
C HIS A 62 -7.81 -14.15 12.59
N GLY A 63 -6.82 -13.75 11.78
CA GLY A 63 -5.69 -14.58 11.43
C GLY A 63 -5.80 -15.20 10.04
N ALA A 64 -5.00 -16.22 9.77
CA ALA A 64 -4.98 -16.97 8.54
C ALA A 64 -5.45 -18.41 8.76
N THR A 65 -5.92 -19.08 7.68
CA THR A 65 -6.34 -20.47 7.78
C THR A 65 -5.16 -21.38 8.12
N PRO A 66 -5.35 -22.41 8.97
CA PRO A 66 -4.27 -23.32 9.34
C PRO A 66 -3.61 -23.99 8.13
N GLU A 67 -4.39 -24.35 7.13
CA GLU A 67 -3.94 -25.03 5.90
C GLU A 67 -2.98 -24.15 5.09
N THR A 68 -3.38 -22.89 4.83
CA THR A 68 -2.54 -21.97 4.07
C THR A 68 -1.31 -21.55 4.85
N THR A 69 -1.41 -21.44 6.16
CA THR A 69 -0.27 -21.18 7.06
C THR A 69 0.71 -22.34 7.04
N ALA A 70 0.25 -23.60 7.12
CA ALA A 70 1.09 -24.79 7.07
C ALA A 70 1.79 -24.91 5.70
N ARG A 71 1.06 -24.68 4.60
CA ARG A 71 1.61 -24.67 3.24
C ARG A 71 2.70 -23.62 3.09
N ALA A 72 2.42 -22.37 3.46
CA ALA A 72 3.40 -21.28 3.37
C ALA A 72 4.65 -21.56 4.21
N ARG A 73 4.51 -22.15 5.39
CA ARG A 73 5.66 -22.56 6.21
C ARG A 73 6.51 -23.62 5.54
N ALA A 74 5.92 -24.62 4.87
CA ALA A 74 6.64 -25.65 4.14
C ALA A 74 7.40 -25.06 2.96
N GLU A 75 6.78 -24.18 2.19
CA GLU A 75 7.40 -23.45 1.06
C GLU A 75 8.58 -22.58 1.53
N ILE A 76 8.39 -21.82 2.62
CA ILE A 76 9.42 -20.97 3.24
C ILE A 76 10.62 -21.84 3.69
N ALA A 77 10.34 -22.97 4.35
CA ALA A 77 11.40 -23.88 4.79
C ALA A 77 12.18 -24.48 3.61
N ALA A 78 11.50 -24.84 2.51
CA ALA A 78 12.14 -25.39 1.30
C ALA A 78 13.07 -24.37 0.63
N LEU A 79 12.74 -23.07 0.64
CA LEU A 79 13.57 -22.02 0.04
C LEU A 79 14.78 -21.60 0.88
N ARG A 80 14.85 -22.03 2.13
CA ARG A 80 16.00 -21.80 3.03
C ARG A 80 16.41 -20.32 3.10
N TYR A 81 15.49 -19.47 3.55
CA TYR A 81 15.80 -18.06 3.79
C TYR A 81 16.84 -17.88 4.91
N ASP A 82 17.78 -16.95 4.70
CA ASP A 82 18.82 -16.61 5.68
C ASP A 82 18.29 -15.66 6.76
N ALA A 83 17.42 -14.72 6.35
CA ALA A 83 16.85 -13.70 7.23
C ALA A 83 15.36 -13.50 6.96
N ALA A 84 14.61 -13.13 8.00
CA ALA A 84 13.21 -12.70 7.93
C ALA A 84 13.03 -11.30 8.51
N LEU A 85 12.39 -10.41 7.75
CA LEU A 85 11.98 -9.07 8.16
C LEU A 85 10.48 -9.09 8.44
N ILE A 86 10.10 -9.02 9.71
CA ILE A 86 8.71 -9.16 10.17
C ILE A 86 8.11 -7.77 10.28
N ALA A 87 7.41 -7.36 9.22
CA ALA A 87 6.78 -6.06 9.10
C ALA A 87 5.33 -6.04 9.63
N SER A 88 4.75 -7.19 9.93
CA SER A 88 3.42 -7.35 10.54
C SER A 88 3.49 -7.58 12.04
N GLU A 89 2.43 -7.20 12.74
CA GLU A 89 2.29 -7.40 14.18
C GLU A 89 1.50 -8.67 14.54
N GLU A 90 1.00 -9.39 13.54
CA GLU A 90 0.18 -10.60 13.71
C GLU A 90 1.03 -11.80 14.16
N PRO A 91 0.52 -12.67 15.06
CA PRO A 91 1.26 -13.85 15.53
C PRO A 91 1.72 -14.79 14.42
N GLU A 92 0.92 -14.91 13.36
CA GLU A 92 1.20 -15.74 12.19
C GLU A 92 2.47 -15.31 11.48
N ALA A 93 2.75 -13.99 11.42
CA ALA A 93 3.98 -13.47 10.81
C ALA A 93 5.23 -14.00 11.52
N PHE A 94 5.20 -14.09 12.85
CA PHE A 94 6.28 -14.65 13.64
C PHE A 94 6.36 -16.18 13.51
N ALA A 95 5.20 -16.85 13.37
CA ALA A 95 5.15 -18.30 13.17
C ALA A 95 5.75 -18.70 11.81
N LEU A 96 5.51 -17.90 10.74
CA LEU A 96 6.13 -18.11 9.43
C LEU A 96 7.64 -17.93 9.48
N ALA A 97 8.11 -16.93 10.21
CA ALA A 97 9.53 -16.62 10.35
C ALA A 97 10.29 -17.56 11.29
N ALA A 98 9.60 -18.36 12.12
CA ALA A 98 10.21 -19.16 13.18
C ALA A 98 11.35 -20.12 12.70
N PRO A 99 11.28 -20.75 11.50
CA PRO A 99 12.34 -21.62 11.01
C PRO A 99 13.61 -20.87 10.58
N ILE A 100 13.55 -19.54 10.40
CA ILE A 100 14.64 -18.75 9.83
C ILE A 100 15.60 -18.30 10.93
N ALA A 101 16.89 -18.42 10.70
CA ALA A 101 17.91 -18.16 11.72
C ALA A 101 17.94 -16.71 12.17
N GLU A 102 18.00 -15.74 11.25
CA GLU A 102 17.94 -14.32 11.57
C GLU A 102 16.49 -13.81 11.43
N ARG A 103 15.96 -13.21 12.49
CA ARG A 103 14.59 -12.69 12.53
C ARG A 103 14.58 -11.28 13.11
N VAL A 104 14.17 -10.32 12.29
CA VAL A 104 14.10 -8.91 12.66
C VAL A 104 12.64 -8.49 12.78
N GLY A 105 12.26 -7.89 13.90
CA GLY A 105 10.88 -7.43 14.11
C GLY A 105 10.83 -6.09 14.86
N PHE A 106 9.66 -5.45 14.84
CA PHE A 106 9.44 -4.20 15.55
C PHE A 106 9.09 -4.38 17.01
N THR A 107 9.63 -3.50 17.86
CA THR A 107 9.21 -3.32 19.24
C THR A 107 8.69 -1.91 19.50
N THR A 108 7.73 -1.80 20.39
CA THR A 108 7.16 -0.51 20.84
C THR A 108 7.76 -0.02 22.17
N GLY A 109 8.80 -0.69 22.65
CA GLY A 109 9.47 -0.35 23.90
C GLY A 109 8.52 -0.36 25.11
N TRP A 110 8.64 0.65 25.97
CA TRP A 110 7.84 0.79 27.18
C TRP A 110 6.37 1.15 26.95
N ALA A 111 5.99 1.61 25.75
CA ALA A 111 4.59 1.87 25.43
C ALA A 111 3.72 0.61 25.48
N ARG A 112 4.30 -0.57 25.14
CA ARG A 112 3.64 -1.88 25.25
C ARG A 112 4.63 -2.93 25.71
N PRO A 113 4.97 -2.98 27.02
CA PRO A 113 6.07 -3.81 27.52
C PRO A 113 5.86 -5.31 27.30
N LEU A 114 4.67 -5.83 27.53
CA LEU A 114 4.36 -7.25 27.31
C LEU A 114 4.51 -7.65 25.85
N LYS A 115 4.03 -6.80 24.91
CA LYS A 115 4.23 -7.02 23.49
C LYS A 115 5.70 -6.98 23.12
N THR A 116 6.45 -6.04 23.68
CA THR A 116 7.89 -5.93 23.45
C THR A 116 8.63 -7.20 23.90
N LEU A 117 8.32 -7.74 25.08
CA LEU A 117 8.88 -9.00 25.57
C LEU A 117 8.49 -10.17 24.66
N TRP A 118 7.23 -10.24 24.27
CA TRP A 118 6.72 -11.29 23.38
C TRP A 118 7.44 -11.28 22.00
N VAL A 119 7.67 -10.10 21.41
CA VAL A 119 8.41 -9.96 20.16
C VAL A 119 9.87 -10.37 20.35
N ARG A 120 10.55 -9.87 21.40
CA ARG A 120 11.94 -10.22 21.70
C ARG A 120 12.17 -11.71 21.86
N ALA A 121 11.21 -12.43 22.41
CA ALA A 121 11.31 -13.89 22.55
C ALA A 121 11.21 -14.64 21.20
N ARG A 122 10.74 -13.98 20.12
CA ARG A 122 10.50 -14.58 18.79
C ARG A 122 11.41 -14.05 17.69
N THR A 123 12.21 -13.05 18.00
CA THR A 123 13.15 -12.40 17.05
C THR A 123 14.58 -12.50 17.58
N THR A 124 15.54 -12.46 16.69
CA THR A 124 16.97 -12.42 17.03
C THR A 124 17.47 -10.99 17.16
N ARG A 125 16.79 -10.05 16.48
CA ARG A 125 17.07 -8.62 16.53
C ARG A 125 15.75 -7.84 16.50
N THR A 126 15.72 -6.72 17.20
CA THR A 126 14.55 -5.84 17.22
C THR A 126 14.91 -4.44 16.76
N VAL A 127 13.95 -3.78 16.11
CA VAL A 127 14.00 -2.39 15.69
C VAL A 127 12.91 -1.62 16.40
N SER A 128 13.19 -0.41 16.84
CA SER A 128 12.16 0.44 17.43
C SER A 128 11.15 0.88 16.36
N ARG A 129 9.87 0.66 16.62
CA ARG A 129 8.77 1.23 15.83
C ARG A 129 8.47 2.67 16.25
N SER A 130 9.49 3.45 16.58
CA SER A 130 9.30 4.87 16.83
C SER A 130 8.82 5.54 15.54
N GLN A 131 7.75 6.31 15.66
CA GLN A 131 7.20 7.12 14.57
C GLN A 131 7.90 8.48 14.47
N ARG A 132 8.92 8.73 15.30
CA ARG A 132 9.67 9.97 15.31
C ARG A 132 11.13 9.75 14.95
N VAL A 133 11.64 10.61 14.09
CA VAL A 133 13.04 10.74 13.73
C VAL A 133 13.45 12.19 13.96
N GLY A 134 14.45 12.43 14.80
CA GLY A 134 14.88 13.80 15.12
C GLY A 134 13.79 14.68 15.77
N GLY A 135 12.77 14.07 16.40
CA GLY A 135 11.64 14.79 17.00
C GLY A 135 10.42 14.98 16.09
N GLU A 136 10.55 14.70 14.78
CA GLU A 136 9.46 14.80 13.79
C GLU A 136 8.81 13.44 13.52
N GLU A 137 7.54 13.46 13.07
CA GLU A 137 6.85 12.26 12.59
C GLU A 137 7.57 11.69 11.37
N ALA A 138 7.96 10.42 11.44
CA ALA A 138 8.56 9.71 10.33
C ALA A 138 7.49 9.19 9.36
N HIS A 139 7.80 9.22 8.08
CA HIS A 139 6.99 8.57 7.07
C HIS A 139 6.96 7.04 7.31
N GLU A 140 5.83 6.37 7.08
CA GLU A 140 5.73 4.92 7.33
C GLU A 140 6.71 4.09 6.47
N VAL A 141 7.06 4.54 5.27
CA VAL A 141 8.14 3.96 4.45
C VAL A 141 9.48 3.95 5.19
N GLU A 142 9.84 5.06 5.86
CA GLU A 142 11.08 5.15 6.62
C GLU A 142 11.05 4.23 7.84
N VAL A 143 9.88 4.09 8.47
CA VAL A 143 9.69 3.16 9.58
C VAL A 143 9.92 1.72 9.11
N MET A 144 9.28 1.32 8.00
CA MET A 144 9.44 -0.03 7.44
C MET A 144 10.88 -0.29 6.96
N TYR A 145 11.51 0.71 6.36
CA TYR A 145 12.88 0.63 5.86
C TYR A 145 13.91 0.25 6.93
N ARG A 146 13.69 0.69 8.17
CA ARG A 146 14.58 0.36 9.31
C ARG A 146 14.71 -1.14 9.60
N LEU A 147 13.72 -1.96 9.21
CA LEU A 147 13.83 -3.42 9.35
C LEU A 147 15.02 -3.98 8.58
N GLY A 148 15.35 -3.39 7.43
CA GLY A 148 16.48 -3.78 6.60
C GLY A 148 17.84 -3.21 7.04
N ALA A 149 17.91 -2.43 8.12
CA ALA A 149 19.17 -1.87 8.59
C ALA A 149 20.22 -2.97 8.80
N GLY A 150 21.39 -2.81 8.17
CA GLY A 150 22.45 -3.82 8.13
C GLY A 150 22.37 -4.79 6.93
N LEU A 151 21.25 -4.82 6.19
CA LEU A 151 21.12 -5.58 4.95
C LEU A 151 21.10 -4.67 3.71
N VAL A 152 20.69 -3.43 3.86
CA VAL A 152 20.66 -2.43 2.79
C VAL A 152 21.93 -1.57 2.80
N ARG A 153 22.30 -1.03 1.63
CA ARG A 153 23.50 -0.18 1.48
C ARG A 153 23.22 1.29 1.77
N SER A 154 22.01 1.75 1.44
CA SER A 154 21.61 3.16 1.65
C SER A 154 21.03 3.38 3.04
N ALA A 155 21.31 4.52 3.64
CA ALA A 155 20.71 4.94 4.91
C ALA A 155 19.25 5.41 4.74
N SER A 156 18.86 5.83 3.52
CA SER A 156 17.53 6.35 3.22
C SER A 156 16.81 5.45 2.21
N PRO A 157 15.47 5.32 2.33
CA PRO A 157 14.68 4.55 1.38
C PRO A 157 14.71 5.19 -0.02
N PRO A 158 14.79 4.38 -1.08
CA PRO A 158 14.77 4.89 -2.45
C PRO A 158 13.41 5.52 -2.80
N ALA A 159 13.46 6.62 -3.59
CA ALA A 159 12.30 7.29 -4.18
C ALA A 159 12.37 7.34 -5.71
N ASP A 160 13.30 6.62 -6.32
CA ASP A 160 13.42 6.51 -7.78
C ASP A 160 12.25 5.71 -8.35
N LEU A 161 11.43 6.39 -9.15
CA LEU A 161 10.19 5.82 -9.69
C LEU A 161 10.42 4.63 -10.61
N GLN A 162 11.49 4.61 -11.40
CA GLN A 162 11.77 3.49 -12.30
C GLN A 162 11.98 2.20 -11.50
N ARG A 163 12.71 2.29 -10.40
CA ARG A 163 13.00 1.16 -9.51
C ARG A 163 11.77 0.72 -8.73
N LEU A 164 11.00 1.67 -8.19
CA LEU A 164 9.76 1.37 -7.46
C LEU A 164 8.74 0.69 -8.38
N ARG A 165 8.50 1.25 -9.57
CA ARG A 165 7.59 0.70 -10.58
C ARG A 165 7.98 -0.69 -11.06
N ALA A 166 9.28 -0.96 -11.20
CA ALA A 166 9.76 -2.29 -11.57
C ALA A 166 9.38 -3.35 -10.54
N VAL A 167 9.39 -3.01 -9.25
CA VAL A 167 9.03 -3.94 -8.16
C VAL A 167 7.52 -4.19 -8.08
N VAL A 168 6.67 -3.23 -8.46
CA VAL A 168 5.21 -3.41 -8.49
C VAL A 168 4.66 -3.82 -9.87
N GLY A 169 5.52 -4.19 -10.83
CA GLY A 169 5.10 -4.71 -12.14
C GLY A 169 4.42 -3.69 -13.05
N ALA A 170 4.77 -2.41 -12.90
CA ALA A 170 4.29 -1.32 -13.74
C ALA A 170 5.47 -0.48 -14.27
N PRO A 171 6.40 -1.08 -15.05
CA PRO A 171 7.55 -0.36 -15.56
C PRO A 171 7.09 0.87 -16.36
N LEU A 172 7.90 1.93 -16.33
CA LEU A 172 7.69 3.05 -17.24
C LEU A 172 7.70 2.48 -18.66
N SER A 173 6.64 2.70 -19.42
CA SER A 173 6.64 2.31 -20.83
C SER A 173 7.81 3.01 -21.50
N VAL A 174 8.85 2.26 -21.83
CA VAL A 174 9.76 2.65 -22.89
C VAL A 174 8.84 2.91 -24.09
N GLU A 175 8.96 4.11 -24.68
CA GLU A 175 8.16 4.60 -25.80
C GLU A 175 7.52 3.47 -26.60
N ARG A 176 6.18 3.47 -26.71
CA ARG A 176 5.46 2.55 -27.56
C ARG A 176 5.96 2.74 -28.99
N SER A 177 7.08 2.09 -29.28
CA SER A 177 7.58 1.96 -30.63
C SER A 177 6.63 1.03 -31.38
N GLY A 178 5.78 1.59 -32.21
CA GLY A 178 5.15 0.88 -33.32
C GLY A 178 3.85 0.13 -33.09
N ALA A 179 3.06 0.39 -32.06
CA ALA A 179 1.69 -0.13 -31.99
C ALA A 179 0.70 0.95 -32.43
N GLU A 180 -0.16 0.59 -33.40
CA GLU A 180 -1.21 1.41 -33.96
C GLU A 180 -1.94 2.24 -32.89
N HIS A 181 -1.99 3.55 -33.11
CA HIS A 181 -2.80 4.49 -32.36
C HIS A 181 -4.29 4.10 -32.49
N LEU A 182 -4.79 3.32 -31.52
CA LEU A 182 -6.19 3.42 -31.25
C LEU A 182 -6.45 4.81 -30.67
N PRO A 183 -7.50 5.52 -31.09
CA PRO A 183 -7.83 6.81 -30.53
C PRO A 183 -8.12 6.67 -29.04
N VAL A 184 -7.21 7.16 -28.21
CA VAL A 184 -7.22 7.07 -26.73
C VAL A 184 -8.03 8.24 -26.13
N ASP A 185 -8.78 8.98 -26.94
CA ASP A 185 -9.19 10.34 -26.60
C ASP A 185 -10.48 10.48 -25.80
N ASP A 186 -11.17 9.37 -25.45
CA ASP A 186 -12.46 9.46 -24.74
C ASP A 186 -12.54 8.80 -23.36
N VAL A 187 -11.46 8.19 -22.86
CA VAL A 187 -11.51 7.55 -21.53
C VAL A 187 -10.90 8.50 -20.50
N PRO A 188 -11.66 8.92 -19.47
CA PRO A 188 -11.10 9.74 -18.40
C PRO A 188 -9.91 9.05 -17.74
N ARG A 189 -8.77 9.74 -17.70
CA ARG A 189 -7.54 9.23 -17.07
C ARG A 189 -7.46 9.53 -15.57
N VAL A 190 -8.40 10.30 -15.03
CA VAL A 190 -8.55 10.50 -13.60
C VAL A 190 -9.26 9.27 -13.02
N VAL A 191 -8.71 8.72 -11.95
CA VAL A 191 -9.28 7.58 -11.22
C VAL A 191 -9.71 8.04 -9.84
N VAL A 192 -10.93 7.70 -9.44
CA VAL A 192 -11.44 7.93 -8.07
C VAL A 192 -11.59 6.58 -7.39
N GLN A 193 -10.79 6.33 -6.35
CA GLN A 193 -10.95 5.14 -5.51
C GLN A 193 -12.12 5.37 -4.54
N ALA A 194 -13.25 4.74 -4.83
CA ALA A 194 -14.48 4.84 -4.06
C ALA A 194 -14.59 3.68 -3.05
N GLY A 195 -15.27 3.96 -1.91
CA GLY A 195 -15.54 2.96 -0.88
C GLY A 195 -15.96 3.59 0.44
N PRO A 196 -16.35 2.76 1.43
CA PRO A 196 -16.86 3.23 2.73
C PRO A 196 -15.84 4.03 3.55
N LYS A 197 -14.56 3.93 3.21
CA LYS A 197 -13.49 4.66 3.88
C LYS A 197 -13.67 6.19 3.77
N TRP A 198 -14.32 6.70 2.73
CA TRP A 198 -14.63 8.12 2.61
C TRP A 198 -15.46 8.63 3.78
N VAL A 199 -16.53 7.92 4.12
CA VAL A 199 -17.39 8.28 5.27
C VAL A 199 -16.65 8.09 6.59
N SER A 200 -15.93 7.00 6.76
CA SER A 200 -15.17 6.76 8.00
C SER A 200 -13.96 7.69 8.17
N SER A 201 -13.52 8.37 7.12
CA SER A 201 -12.52 9.45 7.19
C SER A 201 -13.12 10.81 7.58
N GLY A 202 -14.45 10.92 7.72
CA GLY A 202 -15.14 12.11 8.19
C GLY A 202 -15.85 12.92 7.09
N VAL A 203 -15.87 12.45 5.83
CA VAL A 203 -16.66 13.11 4.78
C VAL A 203 -18.13 12.71 4.92
N PRO A 204 -19.08 13.65 5.01
CA PRO A 204 -20.51 13.34 5.14
C PRO A 204 -21.03 12.50 3.96
N PRO A 205 -21.94 11.52 4.18
CA PRO A 205 -22.41 10.63 3.13
C PRO A 205 -23.07 11.31 1.94
N ASP A 206 -23.80 12.40 2.17
CA ASP A 206 -24.44 13.23 1.13
C ASP A 206 -23.41 13.99 0.30
N VAL A 207 -22.33 14.46 0.92
CA VAL A 207 -21.20 15.09 0.23
C VAL A 207 -20.47 14.05 -0.62
N VAL A 208 -20.20 12.84 -0.10
CA VAL A 208 -19.58 11.74 -0.86
C VAL A 208 -20.41 11.43 -2.10
N ARG A 209 -21.73 11.30 -1.96
CA ARG A 209 -22.65 11.09 -3.08
C ARG A 209 -22.50 12.17 -4.14
N THR A 210 -22.60 13.43 -3.73
CA THR A 210 -22.53 14.59 -4.64
C THR A 210 -21.18 14.65 -5.36
N VAL A 211 -20.07 14.44 -4.64
CA VAL A 211 -18.73 14.43 -5.19
C VAL A 211 -18.57 13.31 -6.23
N PHE A 212 -18.96 12.08 -5.90
CA PHE A 212 -18.83 10.95 -6.84
C PHE A 212 -19.68 11.16 -8.09
N GLN A 213 -20.94 11.64 -7.96
CA GLN A 213 -21.81 11.91 -9.10
C GLN A 213 -21.25 13.00 -10.02
N ARG A 214 -20.60 14.03 -9.46
CA ARG A 214 -19.93 15.05 -10.28
C ARG A 214 -18.68 14.49 -10.97
N LEU A 215 -17.84 13.78 -10.22
CA LEU A 215 -16.60 13.23 -10.76
C LEU A 215 -16.83 12.12 -11.79
N ALA A 216 -17.92 11.36 -11.71
CA ALA A 216 -18.24 10.31 -12.69
C ALA A 216 -18.38 10.83 -14.14
N ARG A 217 -18.53 12.13 -14.34
CA ARG A 217 -18.53 12.76 -15.67
C ARG A 217 -17.12 12.98 -16.24
N HIS A 218 -16.10 12.96 -15.39
CA HIS A 218 -14.72 13.34 -15.73
C HIS A 218 -13.67 12.31 -15.28
N ALA A 219 -14.10 11.27 -14.58
CA ALA A 219 -13.22 10.30 -13.95
C ALA A 219 -13.83 8.89 -13.96
N ARG A 220 -12.97 7.89 -13.91
CA ARG A 220 -13.36 6.48 -13.67
C ARG A 220 -13.58 6.29 -12.18
N ILE A 221 -14.77 5.90 -11.77
CA ILE A 221 -15.06 5.54 -10.38
C ILE A 221 -14.73 4.07 -10.20
N VAL A 222 -13.72 3.77 -9.41
CA VAL A 222 -13.25 2.40 -9.17
C VAL A 222 -13.48 1.98 -7.73
N ALA A 223 -13.78 0.72 -7.51
CA ALA A 223 -13.97 0.18 -6.16
C ALA A 223 -13.31 -1.20 -6.03
N ALA A 224 -12.96 -1.57 -4.79
CA ALA A 224 -12.67 -2.97 -4.50
C ALA A 224 -13.94 -3.80 -4.73
N PRO A 225 -13.83 -5.08 -5.18
CA PRO A 225 -15.01 -5.91 -5.41
C PRO A 225 -15.97 -5.97 -4.22
N GLY A 226 -15.45 -6.01 -2.99
CA GLY A 226 -16.26 -6.00 -1.76
C GLY A 226 -16.97 -4.67 -1.47
N ASP A 227 -16.49 -3.55 -2.04
CA ASP A 227 -17.02 -2.21 -1.82
C ASP A 227 -18.00 -1.78 -2.91
N ALA A 228 -18.09 -2.50 -4.03
CA ALA A 228 -18.92 -2.12 -5.18
C ALA A 228 -20.41 -1.96 -4.83
N ALA A 229 -20.94 -2.85 -4.00
CA ALA A 229 -22.33 -2.76 -3.52
C ALA A 229 -22.56 -1.47 -2.72
N TRP A 230 -21.62 -1.10 -1.85
CA TRP A 230 -21.69 0.13 -1.08
C TRP A 230 -21.70 1.37 -1.99
N VAL A 231 -20.87 1.40 -3.04
CA VAL A 231 -20.83 2.53 -3.99
C VAL A 231 -22.15 2.66 -4.75
N ARG A 232 -22.73 1.55 -5.22
CA ARG A 232 -24.06 1.57 -5.85
C ARG A 232 -25.14 2.14 -4.93
N GLU A 233 -25.17 1.68 -3.69
CA GLU A 233 -26.17 2.10 -2.71
C GLU A 233 -26.03 3.57 -2.33
N HIS A 234 -24.81 4.04 -2.08
CA HIS A 234 -24.57 5.37 -1.51
C HIS A 234 -24.39 6.46 -2.56
N ALA A 235 -23.89 6.14 -3.74
CA ALA A 235 -23.65 7.12 -4.81
C ALA A 235 -24.58 6.95 -6.02
N GLY A 236 -25.25 5.81 -6.17
CA GLY A 236 -26.07 5.50 -7.36
C GLY A 236 -25.25 5.31 -8.62
N ILE A 237 -23.99 4.90 -8.49
CA ILE A 237 -23.02 4.71 -9.58
C ILE A 237 -22.58 3.25 -9.61
N GLU A 238 -22.49 2.67 -10.81
CA GLU A 238 -21.82 1.39 -10.99
C GLU A 238 -20.32 1.60 -11.07
N PRO A 239 -19.53 1.19 -10.06
CA PRO A 239 -18.09 1.37 -10.10
C PRO A 239 -17.44 0.31 -10.96
N GLU A 240 -16.31 0.66 -11.56
CA GLU A 240 -15.43 -0.32 -12.18
C GLU A 240 -14.72 -1.14 -11.11
N THR A 241 -14.65 -2.45 -11.30
CA THR A 241 -13.89 -3.37 -10.45
C THR A 241 -12.86 -4.12 -11.28
N PHE A 242 -11.80 -4.59 -10.64
CA PHE A 242 -10.73 -5.29 -11.33
C PHE A 242 -10.68 -6.78 -10.92
N PRO A 243 -10.35 -7.68 -11.85
CA PRO A 243 -10.33 -9.12 -11.59
C PRO A 243 -9.21 -9.52 -10.59
N ASN A 244 -8.19 -8.72 -10.48
CA ASN A 244 -7.07 -8.93 -9.58
C ASN A 244 -6.31 -7.63 -9.29
N LEU A 245 -5.45 -7.67 -8.29
CA LEU A 245 -4.68 -6.51 -7.84
C LEU A 245 -3.76 -5.93 -8.93
N ARG A 246 -3.17 -6.76 -9.79
CA ARG A 246 -2.28 -6.30 -10.89
C ARG A 246 -3.01 -5.48 -11.93
N ALA A 247 -4.24 -5.87 -12.29
CA ALA A 247 -5.05 -5.11 -13.24
C ALA A 247 -5.36 -3.71 -12.65
N TRP A 248 -5.68 -3.65 -11.37
CA TRP A 248 -5.90 -2.40 -10.66
C TRP A 248 -4.62 -1.54 -10.56
N VAL A 249 -3.45 -2.13 -10.24
CA VAL A 249 -2.15 -1.42 -10.21
C VAL A 249 -1.84 -0.81 -11.58
N ARG A 250 -2.10 -1.54 -12.68
CA ARG A 250 -1.91 -1.01 -14.04
C ARG A 250 -2.83 0.17 -14.32
N ALA A 251 -4.10 0.08 -13.95
CA ALA A 251 -5.05 1.19 -14.09
C ALA A 251 -4.59 2.44 -13.33
N LEU A 252 -4.04 2.28 -12.12
CA LEU A 252 -3.44 3.39 -11.38
C LEU A 252 -2.16 3.93 -12.05
N ALA A 253 -1.33 3.06 -12.64
CA ALA A 253 -0.10 3.46 -13.33
C ALA A 253 -0.37 4.25 -14.62
N GLU A 254 -1.51 4.01 -15.26
CA GLU A 254 -1.97 4.68 -16.48
C GLU A 254 -2.78 5.97 -16.18
N ALA A 255 -3.22 6.14 -14.94
CA ALA A 255 -3.96 7.31 -14.51
C ALA A 255 -3.09 8.58 -14.55
N THR A 256 -3.68 9.69 -15.01
CA THR A 256 -3.05 11.02 -14.88
C THR A 256 -3.13 11.53 -13.44
N ARG A 257 -4.11 11.02 -12.67
CA ARG A 257 -4.34 11.39 -11.28
C ARG A 257 -5.19 10.35 -10.57
N LEU A 258 -4.88 10.11 -9.30
CA LEU A 258 -5.72 9.38 -8.37
C LEU A 258 -6.39 10.34 -7.40
N VAL A 259 -7.67 10.14 -7.13
CA VAL A 259 -8.43 10.79 -6.06
C VAL A 259 -8.85 9.72 -5.06
N THR A 260 -8.49 9.90 -3.81
CA THR A 260 -8.76 8.90 -2.78
C THR A 260 -8.83 9.55 -1.40
N VAL A 261 -9.21 8.77 -0.42
CA VAL A 261 -8.91 9.06 0.99
C VAL A 261 -7.68 8.26 1.40
N ASP A 262 -7.07 8.55 2.54
CA ASP A 262 -5.93 7.79 3.09
C ASP A 262 -6.19 6.27 3.07
N THR A 263 -5.84 5.63 1.96
CA THR A 263 -6.06 4.20 1.67
C THR A 263 -4.84 3.58 1.00
N GLY A 264 -4.90 2.25 0.82
CA GLY A 264 -3.89 1.53 0.05
C GLY A 264 -3.67 2.05 -1.37
N ALA A 265 -4.68 2.68 -1.99
CA ALA A 265 -4.56 3.28 -3.31
C ALA A 265 -3.55 4.44 -3.34
N ALA A 266 -3.57 5.32 -2.33
CA ALA A 266 -2.61 6.41 -2.22
C ALA A 266 -1.16 5.89 -2.14
N HIS A 267 -0.94 4.84 -1.35
CA HIS A 267 0.41 4.26 -1.19
C HIS A 267 0.89 3.56 -2.46
N VAL A 268 0.03 2.82 -3.14
CA VAL A 268 0.38 2.20 -4.44
C VAL A 268 0.67 3.28 -5.48
N ALA A 269 -0.18 4.31 -5.60
CA ALA A 269 0.06 5.46 -6.47
C ALA A 269 1.40 6.15 -6.16
N GLY A 270 1.77 6.23 -4.87
CA GLY A 270 3.07 6.73 -4.42
C GLY A 270 4.26 5.95 -4.98
N MET A 271 4.12 4.64 -5.19
CA MET A 271 5.16 3.80 -5.81
C MET A 271 5.14 3.89 -7.35
N LEU A 272 4.03 4.34 -7.92
CA LEU A 272 3.86 4.49 -9.36
C LEU A 272 4.20 5.89 -9.89
N GLY A 273 4.35 6.88 -9.01
CA GLY A 273 4.51 8.29 -9.39
C GLY A 273 3.22 8.93 -9.91
N THR A 274 2.08 8.28 -9.73
CA THR A 274 0.78 8.85 -10.11
C THR A 274 0.42 9.95 -9.14
N PRO A 275 0.16 11.20 -9.60
CA PRO A 275 -0.25 12.30 -8.73
C PRO A 275 -1.53 11.96 -7.95
N VAL A 276 -1.59 12.35 -6.67
CA VAL A 276 -2.71 11.99 -5.78
C VAL A 276 -3.35 13.22 -5.17
N VAL A 277 -4.67 13.30 -5.27
CA VAL A 277 -5.52 14.11 -4.38
C VAL A 277 -5.96 13.18 -3.25
N ASP A 278 -5.46 13.43 -2.05
CA ASP A 278 -5.67 12.54 -0.90
C ASP A 278 -6.40 13.25 0.24
N VAL A 279 -7.46 12.64 0.72
CA VAL A 279 -8.29 13.20 1.80
C VAL A 279 -7.96 12.51 3.11
N PHE A 280 -7.63 13.31 4.12
CA PHE A 280 -7.31 12.85 5.46
C PHE A 280 -8.37 13.31 6.47
N PRO A 281 -8.56 12.56 7.57
CA PRO A 281 -9.37 13.02 8.68
C PRO A 281 -8.86 14.36 9.22
N ASP A 282 -9.77 15.22 9.71
CA ASP A 282 -9.41 16.52 10.31
C ASP A 282 -8.55 16.34 11.56
N ALA A 283 -8.84 15.31 12.34
CA ALA A 283 -8.07 15.00 13.55
C ALA A 283 -6.63 14.62 13.19
N HIS A 284 -5.68 15.35 13.77
CA HIS A 284 -4.23 15.12 13.56
C HIS A 284 -3.77 15.20 12.09
N PHE A 285 -4.44 16.01 11.28
CA PHE A 285 -4.21 16.12 9.84
C PHE A 285 -2.73 16.22 9.46
N GLU A 286 -1.98 17.16 10.04
CA GLU A 286 -0.56 17.37 9.70
C GLU A 286 0.30 16.13 10.00
N ALA A 287 0.04 15.46 11.12
CA ALA A 287 0.74 14.23 11.49
C ALA A 287 0.37 13.06 10.55
N GLN A 288 -0.91 12.96 10.19
CA GLN A 288 -1.40 11.95 9.24
C GLN A 288 -0.77 12.16 7.86
N VAL A 289 -0.80 13.38 7.33
CA VAL A 289 -0.20 13.71 6.03
C VAL A 289 1.31 13.40 6.03
N ARG A 290 2.06 13.81 7.06
CA ARG A 290 3.49 13.51 7.14
C ARG A 290 3.76 12.00 7.11
N ARG A 291 2.98 11.24 7.80
CA ARG A 291 3.16 9.79 7.97
C ARG A 291 2.71 8.99 6.76
N TRP A 292 1.58 9.36 6.12
CA TRP A 292 0.87 8.51 5.18
C TRP A 292 0.74 9.06 3.76
N ARG A 293 1.21 10.28 3.50
CA ARG A 293 1.19 10.79 2.12
C ARG A 293 1.86 9.81 1.15
N PRO A 294 1.48 9.80 -0.14
CA PRO A 294 2.19 9.03 -1.17
C PRO A 294 3.70 9.29 -1.13
N TRP A 295 4.52 8.23 -1.24
CA TRP A 295 5.97 8.33 -1.01
C TRP A 295 6.71 9.11 -2.10
N ALA A 296 6.58 8.68 -3.37
CA ALA A 296 7.40 9.20 -4.47
C ALA A 296 6.56 9.88 -5.56
N SER A 297 5.34 10.30 -5.24
CA SER A 297 4.48 11.03 -6.17
C SER A 297 4.01 12.37 -5.60
N PRO A 298 3.67 13.34 -6.47
CA PRO A 298 3.02 14.57 -6.04
C PRO A 298 1.72 14.27 -5.29
N CYS A 299 1.50 14.98 -4.19
CA CYS A 299 0.29 14.82 -3.38
C CYS A 299 -0.29 16.17 -3.01
N ARG A 300 -1.60 16.33 -3.23
CA ARG A 300 -2.39 17.41 -2.66
C ARG A 300 -3.30 16.85 -1.60
N ALA A 301 -3.02 17.18 -0.34
CA ALA A 301 -3.80 16.74 0.81
C ALA A 301 -4.96 17.71 1.08
N PHE A 302 -6.14 17.16 1.37
CA PHE A 302 -7.32 17.87 1.82
C PHE A 302 -7.80 17.31 3.16
N ARG A 303 -8.35 18.17 4.01
CA ARG A 303 -9.11 17.74 5.19
C ARG A 303 -10.45 17.18 4.76
N ALA A 304 -11.01 16.25 5.51
CA ALA A 304 -12.36 15.74 5.24
C ALA A 304 -13.39 16.85 5.22
N SER A 305 -13.26 17.88 6.08
CA SER A 305 -14.10 19.07 6.14
C SER A 305 -13.94 20.04 4.94
N GLU A 306 -12.88 19.93 4.17
CA GLU A 306 -12.65 20.73 2.95
C GLU A 306 -13.25 20.09 1.70
N VAL A 307 -13.73 18.85 1.82
CA VAL A 307 -14.38 18.13 0.72
C VAL A 307 -15.81 18.63 0.59
N ASP A 308 -16.10 19.23 -0.56
CA ASP A 308 -17.46 19.65 -0.91
C ASP A 308 -17.78 19.30 -2.36
N GLY A 309 -19.06 19.13 -2.66
CA GLY A 309 -19.56 18.85 -4.00
C GLY A 309 -20.24 20.08 -4.65
N GLY A 310 -20.10 21.26 -4.08
CA GLY A 310 -20.76 22.49 -4.55
C GLY A 310 -20.26 22.97 -5.92
N PRO A 311 -20.99 23.91 -6.57
CA PRO A 311 -20.65 24.38 -7.91
C PRO A 311 -19.28 25.06 -7.97
N ASN A 312 -18.83 25.69 -6.89
CA ASN A 312 -17.53 26.39 -6.77
C ASN A 312 -16.58 25.61 -5.85
N SER A 313 -16.63 24.29 -5.87
CA SER A 313 -15.80 23.42 -5.04
C SER A 313 -14.34 23.49 -5.46
N ARG A 314 -13.49 24.03 -4.60
CA ARG A 314 -12.03 24.01 -4.76
C ARG A 314 -11.51 22.56 -4.85
N PHE A 315 -12.14 21.63 -4.14
CA PHE A 315 -11.81 20.22 -4.20
C PHE A 315 -12.04 19.67 -5.62
N ILE A 316 -13.23 19.90 -6.21
CA ILE A 316 -13.55 19.44 -7.57
C ILE A 316 -12.66 20.12 -8.61
N GLU A 317 -12.47 21.45 -8.51
CA GLU A 317 -11.58 22.21 -9.43
C GLU A 317 -10.16 21.62 -9.43
N THR A 318 -9.58 21.35 -8.25
CA THR A 318 -8.27 20.73 -8.16
C THR A 318 -8.20 19.38 -8.89
N ILE A 319 -9.30 18.62 -8.91
CA ILE A 319 -9.34 17.32 -9.57
C ILE A 319 -9.47 17.48 -11.08
N VAL A 320 -10.28 18.41 -11.56
CA VAL A 320 -10.57 18.61 -12.98
C VAL A 320 -9.44 19.37 -13.67
N ASP A 321 -9.00 20.49 -13.09
CA ASP A 321 -8.04 21.41 -13.73
C ASP A 321 -6.57 21.02 -13.52
N GLY A 322 -6.29 20.27 -12.48
CA GLY A 322 -4.94 19.84 -12.14
C GLY A 322 -4.25 20.68 -11.05
N PHE A 323 -3.08 20.19 -10.58
CA PHE A 323 -2.18 20.88 -9.64
C PHE A 323 -0.73 20.65 -10.04
#